data_e988c86b6a5492f8ef8d6597a7cae403
#
_entry.id   e988c86b6a5492f8ef8d6597a7cae403
#
_cell.length_a   1.000
_cell.length_b   1.000
_cell.length_c   1.000
_cell.angle_alpha   90.00
_cell.angle_beta   90.00
_cell.angle_gamma   90.00
#
_symmetry.space_group_name_H-M   'P 1'
#
loop_
_entity.id
_entity.type
_entity.pdbx_description
1 polymer ?
#
loop_
_entity_poly.entity_id
_entity_poly.type
_entity_poly.pdbx_seq_one_letter_code
_entity_poly.pdbx_strand_id
1 'polypeptide(L)'
;WIVSEKVNQEKSVEKGKKTSKAEFLKWFMPLLQALRDLGGSATPAEARKKIIENEHLSDEVVNETRGKTQVNKFENEVAFARNYLVGAGYIDKSVRGVWTLTEAGKTVELTAEMASDIFKKGVSDAKSNKTNDSDALADNDIDTVRYWLYAPGQGADKWEECYKNGYMLLGWGEIGDLGVFSSKDEMKQQMKQEY
;
A
#
# COMPACT_ATOMS: atom_id res chain seq x y z
N TRP A 1 10.43 -35.16 60.78
CA TRP A 1 9.90 -35.53 59.46
C TRP A 1 9.26 -34.28 58.87
N ILE A 2 10.01 -33.62 57.95
CA ILE A 2 9.54 -32.45 57.18
C ILE A 2 9.27 -32.99 55.80
N VAL A 3 8.03 -32.96 55.39
CA VAL A 3 7.59 -33.24 54.00
C VAL A 3 7.56 -31.92 53.24
N SER A 4 8.47 -31.72 52.31
CA SER A 4 8.45 -30.58 51.42
C SER A 4 7.53 -30.87 50.25
N GLU A 5 6.40 -30.19 50.19
CA GLU A 5 5.52 -30.13 49.02
C GLU A 5 6.19 -29.32 47.91
N LYS A 6 6.51 -30.01 46.82
CA LYS A 6 6.87 -29.37 45.55
C LYS A 6 5.59 -28.92 44.88
N VAL A 7 5.32 -27.63 44.91
CA VAL A 7 4.29 -27.02 44.05
C VAL A 7 4.79 -27.03 42.63
N ASN A 8 4.22 -27.90 41.83
CA ASN A 8 4.43 -27.97 40.38
C ASN A 8 3.58 -26.88 39.72
N GLN A 9 4.18 -25.73 39.40
CA GLN A 9 3.55 -24.75 38.54
C GLN A 9 3.68 -25.21 37.09
N GLU A 10 2.68 -25.87 36.59
CA GLU A 10 2.48 -26.08 35.16
C GLU A 10 2.18 -24.71 34.51
N LYS A 11 3.17 -24.15 33.85
CA LYS A 11 2.96 -23.08 32.89
C LYS A 11 2.28 -23.68 31.67
N SER A 12 0.97 -23.59 31.61
CA SER A 12 0.22 -23.75 30.36
C SER A 12 0.62 -22.65 29.39
N VAL A 13 1.52 -22.98 28.47
CA VAL A 13 1.81 -22.12 27.31
C VAL A 13 0.62 -22.27 26.37
N GLU A 14 -0.35 -21.39 26.50
CA GLU A 14 -1.34 -21.18 25.45
C GLU A 14 -0.60 -20.75 24.18
N LYS A 15 -0.49 -21.67 23.23
CA LYS A 15 -0.16 -21.36 21.83
C LYS A 15 -1.32 -20.56 21.25
N GLY A 16 -1.38 -19.28 21.53
CA GLY A 16 -2.27 -18.34 20.89
C GLY A 16 -2.06 -18.43 19.38
N LYS A 17 -3.09 -18.88 18.68
CA LYS A 17 -3.22 -18.83 17.24
C LYS A 17 -2.93 -17.38 16.83
N LYS A 18 -1.75 -17.08 16.29
CA LYS A 18 -1.41 -15.77 15.71
C LYS A 18 -2.33 -15.53 14.52
N THR A 19 -3.49 -14.98 14.76
CA THR A 19 -4.19 -14.23 13.72
C THR A 19 -3.28 -13.06 13.41
N SER A 20 -2.71 -13.04 12.22
CA SER A 20 -1.91 -11.91 11.74
C SER A 20 -2.82 -10.70 11.63
N LYS A 21 -3.02 -10.01 12.74
CA LYS A 21 -3.66 -8.71 12.78
C LYS A 21 -2.81 -7.82 11.88
N ALA A 22 -3.40 -7.18 10.88
CA ALA A 22 -2.66 -6.34 9.96
C ALA A 22 -1.87 -5.29 10.75
N GLU A 23 -0.56 -5.42 10.80
CA GLU A 23 0.33 -4.63 11.67
C GLU A 23 0.23 -3.13 11.38
N PHE A 24 -0.08 -2.75 10.15
CA PHE A 24 -0.21 -1.35 9.74
C PHE A 24 -1.42 -0.62 10.35
N LEU A 25 -2.41 -1.33 10.93
CA LEU A 25 -3.56 -0.70 11.57
C LEU A 25 -3.17 0.18 12.75
N LYS A 26 -2.05 -0.11 13.40
CA LYS A 26 -1.49 0.70 14.48
C LYS A 26 -1.16 2.13 14.04
N TRP A 27 -0.93 2.35 12.74
CA TRP A 27 -0.56 3.65 12.18
C TRP A 27 -1.75 4.54 11.80
N PHE A 28 -3.00 4.06 11.92
CA PHE A 28 -4.18 4.86 11.55
C PHE A 28 -4.29 6.14 12.36
N MET A 29 -4.30 6.04 13.69
CA MET A 29 -4.36 7.22 14.56
C MET A 29 -3.08 8.05 14.53
N PRO A 30 -1.87 7.48 14.62
CA PRO A 30 -0.64 8.24 14.48
C PRO A 30 -0.56 9.07 13.20
N LEU A 31 -1.02 8.53 12.06
CA LEU A 31 -1.03 9.27 10.81
C LEU A 31 -2.04 10.43 10.81
N LEU A 32 -3.27 10.20 11.29
CA LEU A 32 -4.27 11.29 11.42
C LEU A 32 -3.77 12.38 12.36
N GLN A 33 -3.17 12.00 13.50
CA GLN A 33 -2.65 12.96 14.47
C GLN A 33 -1.47 13.76 13.89
N ALA A 34 -0.53 13.10 13.21
CA ALA A 34 0.58 13.77 12.55
C ALA A 34 0.10 14.81 11.51
N LEU A 35 -0.91 14.46 10.72
CA LEU A 35 -1.49 15.41 9.77
C LEU A 35 -2.22 16.58 10.47
N ARG A 36 -2.91 16.34 11.59
CA ARG A 36 -3.52 17.42 12.40
C ARG A 36 -2.46 18.38 12.92
N ASP A 37 -1.36 17.87 13.47
CA ASP A 37 -0.25 18.66 14.00
C ASP A 37 0.46 19.48 12.91
N LEU A 38 0.42 19.02 11.65
CA LEU A 38 0.95 19.72 10.49
C LEU A 38 -0.07 20.65 9.81
N GLY A 39 -1.19 20.95 10.49
CA GLY A 39 -2.21 21.87 9.96
C GLY A 39 -3.20 21.25 9.00
N GLY A 40 -3.30 19.91 8.95
CA GLY A 40 -4.29 19.18 8.17
C GLY A 40 -3.82 18.73 6.77
N SER A 41 -2.61 19.12 6.35
CA SER A 41 -2.07 18.75 5.05
C SER A 41 -0.55 18.66 5.10
N ALA A 42 0.05 17.64 4.51
CA ALA A 42 1.49 17.44 4.48
C ALA A 42 1.92 16.53 3.34
N THR A 43 3.20 16.60 2.99
CA THR A 43 3.82 15.59 2.13
C THR A 43 3.99 14.25 2.87
N PRO A 44 4.11 13.12 2.16
CA PRO A 44 4.38 11.82 2.78
C PRO A 44 5.61 11.82 3.69
N ALA A 45 6.67 12.53 3.30
CA ALA A 45 7.90 12.63 4.07
C ALA A 45 7.70 13.38 5.39
N GLU A 46 7.01 14.53 5.36
CA GLU A 46 6.69 15.32 6.54
C GLU A 46 5.78 14.56 7.50
N ALA A 47 4.75 13.90 6.97
CA ALA A 47 3.85 13.08 7.78
C ALA A 47 4.59 11.94 8.49
N ARG A 48 5.47 11.19 7.78
CA ARG A 48 6.29 10.14 8.38
C ARG A 48 7.23 10.70 9.47
N LYS A 49 7.91 11.81 9.17
CA LYS A 49 8.78 12.47 10.14
C LYS A 49 8.00 12.85 11.39
N LYS A 50 6.79 13.39 11.23
CA LYS A 50 5.94 13.78 12.35
C LYS A 50 5.46 12.59 13.17
N ILE A 51 5.15 11.45 12.53
CA ILE A 51 4.84 10.19 13.24
C ILE A 51 6.05 9.74 14.08
N ILE A 52 7.26 9.76 13.52
CA ILE A 52 8.48 9.37 14.24
C ILE A 52 8.66 10.23 15.50
N GLU A 53 8.46 11.55 15.36
CA GLU A 53 8.54 12.49 16.48
C GLU A 53 7.48 12.22 17.55
N ASN A 54 6.21 12.08 17.14
CA ASN A 54 5.09 11.92 18.07
C ASN A 54 5.13 10.57 18.82
N GLU A 55 5.48 9.50 18.12
CA GLU A 55 5.52 8.13 18.68
C GLU A 55 6.88 7.78 19.27
N HIS A 56 7.85 8.71 19.26
CA HIS A 56 9.22 8.49 19.76
C HIS A 56 9.86 7.21 19.23
N LEU A 57 9.73 6.97 17.92
CA LEU A 57 10.22 5.75 17.29
C LEU A 57 11.75 5.71 17.30
N SER A 58 12.30 4.54 17.65
CA SER A 58 13.75 4.33 17.56
C SER A 58 14.21 4.15 16.10
N ASP A 59 15.48 4.46 15.84
CA ASP A 59 16.08 4.26 14.52
C ASP A 59 15.98 2.82 14.02
N GLU A 60 15.97 1.86 14.93
CA GLU A 60 15.79 0.43 14.59
C GLU A 60 14.43 0.17 13.95
N VAL A 61 13.35 0.74 14.51
CA VAL A 61 11.98 0.62 13.98
C VAL A 61 11.83 1.36 12.66
N VAL A 62 12.40 2.57 12.58
CA VAL A 62 12.33 3.41 11.37
C VAL A 62 13.07 2.79 10.19
N ASN A 63 14.20 2.12 10.44
CA ASN A 63 15.05 1.54 9.40
C ASN A 63 14.81 0.04 9.18
N GLU A 64 13.82 -0.58 9.87
CA GLU A 64 13.49 -1.99 9.67
C GLU A 64 13.05 -2.25 8.22
N THR A 65 13.67 -3.25 7.58
CA THR A 65 13.36 -3.66 6.21
C THR A 65 12.59 -4.98 6.17
N ARG A 66 11.71 -5.15 5.19
CA ARG A 66 10.96 -6.41 5.00
C ARG A 66 11.74 -7.40 4.16
N GLY A 67 12.20 -8.49 4.81
CA GLY A 67 12.69 -9.70 4.18
C GLY A 67 13.68 -9.45 3.02
N LYS A 68 13.46 -10.12 1.89
CA LYS A 68 14.36 -10.07 0.72
C LYS A 68 14.23 -8.79 -0.11
N THR A 69 13.15 -8.05 0.04
CA THR A 69 12.81 -6.90 -0.84
C THR A 69 13.48 -5.59 -0.45
N GLN A 70 14.14 -5.54 0.72
CA GLN A 70 14.78 -4.32 1.26
C GLN A 70 13.82 -3.11 1.38
N VAL A 71 12.50 -3.35 1.29
CA VAL A 71 11.50 -2.29 1.44
C VAL A 71 11.40 -1.90 2.91
N ASN A 72 11.46 -0.59 3.19
CA ASN A 72 11.30 -0.07 4.54
C ASN A 72 9.91 -0.44 5.07
N LYS A 73 9.88 -1.13 6.22
CA LYS A 73 8.64 -1.66 6.81
C LYS A 73 7.73 -0.54 7.31
N PHE A 74 8.30 0.43 8.03
CA PHE A 74 7.56 1.56 8.59
C PHE A 74 6.91 2.39 7.48
N GLU A 75 7.67 2.80 6.48
CA GLU A 75 7.15 3.59 5.35
C GLU A 75 6.04 2.86 4.60
N ASN A 76 6.23 1.58 4.36
CA ASN A 76 5.25 0.73 3.68
C ASN A 76 3.95 0.61 4.51
N GLU A 77 4.05 0.40 5.82
CA GLU A 77 2.90 0.29 6.71
C GLU A 77 2.12 1.62 6.82
N VAL A 78 2.81 2.77 6.89
CA VAL A 78 2.17 4.08 6.89
C VAL A 78 1.46 4.36 5.55
N ALA A 79 2.06 3.97 4.41
CA ALA A 79 1.44 4.10 3.11
C ALA A 79 0.16 3.23 2.99
N PHE A 80 0.20 1.99 3.51
CA PHE A 80 -1.01 1.16 3.60
C PHE A 80 -2.08 1.79 4.50
N ALA A 81 -1.70 2.31 5.66
CA ALA A 81 -2.62 3.01 6.56
C ALA A 81 -3.32 4.17 5.84
N ARG A 82 -2.56 4.99 5.11
CA ARG A 82 -3.12 6.09 4.30
C ARG A 82 -4.16 5.60 3.30
N ASN A 83 -3.89 4.54 2.56
CA ASN A 83 -4.81 4.03 1.54
C ASN A 83 -6.15 3.61 2.14
N TYR A 84 -6.15 2.94 3.27
CA TYR A 84 -7.38 2.58 3.97
C TYR A 84 -8.11 3.79 4.54
N LEU A 85 -7.40 4.80 5.05
CA LEU A 85 -7.99 6.04 5.55
C LEU A 85 -8.58 6.90 4.42
N VAL A 86 -8.02 6.84 3.21
CA VAL A 86 -8.64 7.43 2.01
C VAL A 86 -9.93 6.70 1.66
N GLY A 87 -9.93 5.37 1.64
CA GLY A 87 -11.14 4.56 1.41
C GLY A 87 -12.23 4.78 2.46
N ALA A 88 -11.84 5.13 3.70
CA ALA A 88 -12.76 5.48 4.77
C ALA A 88 -13.23 6.96 4.73
N GLY A 89 -12.68 7.78 3.84
CA GLY A 89 -13.04 9.19 3.68
C GLY A 89 -12.43 10.14 4.72
N TYR A 90 -11.36 9.75 5.41
CA TYR A 90 -10.65 10.58 6.38
C TYR A 90 -9.47 11.36 5.78
N ILE A 91 -8.92 10.88 4.68
CA ILE A 91 -7.86 11.55 3.91
C ILE A 91 -8.35 11.76 2.48
N ASP A 92 -8.13 12.95 1.95
CA ASP A 92 -8.37 13.28 0.56
C ASP A 92 -7.18 12.91 -0.32
N LYS A 93 -7.46 12.46 -1.55
CA LYS A 93 -6.47 12.06 -2.57
C LYS A 93 -6.45 12.98 -3.79
N SER A 94 -7.16 14.10 -3.75
CA SER A 94 -7.33 14.99 -4.92
C SER A 94 -6.01 15.63 -5.39
N VAL A 95 -5.07 15.86 -4.47
CA VAL A 95 -3.76 16.45 -4.77
C VAL A 95 -2.67 15.38 -4.70
N ARG A 96 -2.01 15.14 -5.82
CA ARG A 96 -0.91 14.17 -5.89
C ARG A 96 0.27 14.62 -5.03
N GLY A 97 0.84 13.70 -4.26
CA GLY A 97 2.01 13.99 -3.41
C GLY A 97 1.69 14.76 -2.12
N VAL A 98 0.42 15.05 -1.85
CA VAL A 98 -0.02 15.73 -0.62
C VAL A 98 -1.13 14.91 0.03
N TRP A 99 -1.00 14.67 1.32
CA TRP A 99 -2.01 14.01 2.14
C TRP A 99 -2.77 15.06 2.94
N THR A 100 -4.04 15.21 2.63
CA THR A 100 -4.90 16.23 3.25
C THR A 100 -6.02 15.58 4.04
N LEU A 101 -6.25 16.02 5.27
CA LEU A 101 -7.39 15.57 6.07
C LEU A 101 -8.70 16.12 5.52
N THR A 102 -9.71 15.27 5.47
CA THR A 102 -11.10 15.73 5.30
C THR A 102 -11.61 16.31 6.62
N GLU A 103 -12.77 16.96 6.60
CA GLU A 103 -13.41 17.44 7.85
C GLU A 103 -13.66 16.29 8.85
N ALA A 104 -14.06 15.11 8.35
CA ALA A 104 -14.19 13.91 9.18
C ALA A 104 -12.84 13.46 9.74
N GLY A 105 -11.76 13.51 8.95
CA GLY A 105 -10.41 13.13 9.38
C GLY A 105 -9.82 14.06 10.43
N LYS A 106 -10.24 15.33 10.47
CA LYS A 106 -9.77 16.29 11.48
C LYS A 106 -10.28 15.98 12.88
N THR A 107 -11.47 15.36 13.00
CA THR A 107 -12.17 15.20 14.28
C THR A 107 -12.32 13.76 14.74
N VAL A 108 -12.11 12.78 13.86
CA VAL A 108 -12.34 11.37 14.18
C VAL A 108 -11.35 10.84 15.23
N GLU A 109 -11.88 10.12 16.20
CA GLU A 109 -11.12 9.31 17.17
C GLU A 109 -11.32 7.84 16.80
N LEU A 110 -10.30 7.21 16.22
CA LEU A 110 -10.38 5.81 15.79
C LEU A 110 -10.05 4.86 16.93
N THR A 111 -11.00 4.01 17.28
CA THR A 111 -10.75 2.87 18.16
C THR A 111 -10.12 1.71 17.37
N ALA A 112 -9.54 0.73 18.08
CA ALA A 112 -9.00 -0.48 17.46
C ALA A 112 -10.06 -1.29 16.70
N GLU A 113 -11.32 -1.22 17.15
CA GLU A 113 -12.45 -1.86 16.49
C GLU A 113 -12.78 -1.16 15.17
N MET A 114 -12.89 0.17 15.18
CA MET A 114 -13.11 0.97 13.97
C MET A 114 -12.00 0.75 12.94
N ALA A 115 -10.75 0.72 13.36
CA ALA A 115 -9.62 0.42 12.47
C ALA A 115 -9.75 -0.97 11.83
N SER A 116 -10.18 -1.97 12.62
CA SER A 116 -10.44 -3.33 12.12
C SER A 116 -11.59 -3.36 11.11
N ASP A 117 -12.64 -2.59 11.34
CA ASP A 117 -13.81 -2.55 10.44
C ASP A 117 -13.50 -1.81 9.13
N ILE A 118 -12.73 -0.72 9.18
CA ILE A 118 -12.18 -0.05 8.00
C ILE A 118 -11.37 -1.05 7.15
N PHE A 119 -10.52 -1.84 7.80
CA PHE A 119 -9.73 -2.87 7.13
C PHE A 119 -10.61 -3.94 6.47
N LYS A 120 -11.58 -4.51 7.19
CA LYS A 120 -12.51 -5.52 6.66
C LYS A 120 -13.29 -4.98 5.47
N LYS A 121 -13.79 -3.76 5.57
CA LYS A 121 -14.51 -3.09 4.48
C LYS A 121 -13.62 -2.93 3.26
N GLY A 122 -12.41 -2.40 3.41
CA GLY A 122 -11.45 -2.25 2.31
C GLY A 122 -11.10 -3.57 1.62
N VAL A 123 -10.96 -4.67 2.39
CA VAL A 123 -10.73 -6.02 1.84
C VAL A 123 -11.97 -6.53 1.10
N SER A 124 -13.18 -6.27 1.60
CA SER A 124 -14.44 -6.64 0.95
C SER A 124 -14.63 -5.90 -0.37
N ASP A 125 -14.40 -4.59 -0.38
CA ASP A 125 -14.53 -3.74 -1.57
C ASP A 125 -13.49 -4.14 -2.65
N ALA A 126 -12.27 -4.48 -2.25
CA ALA A 126 -11.25 -5.00 -3.15
C ALA A 126 -11.63 -6.37 -3.76
N LYS A 127 -12.38 -7.21 -3.04
CA LYS A 127 -12.88 -8.50 -3.57
C LYS A 127 -14.04 -8.30 -4.54
N SER A 128 -14.93 -7.37 -4.27
CA SER A 128 -16.07 -7.07 -5.16
C SER A 128 -15.64 -6.37 -6.45
N ASN A 129 -14.57 -5.58 -6.41
CA ASN A 129 -14.00 -4.91 -7.58
C ASN A 129 -13.05 -5.79 -8.41
N LYS A 130 -12.77 -7.03 -8.01
CA LYS A 130 -11.94 -7.96 -8.79
C LYS A 130 -12.53 -8.37 -10.15
N THR A 131 -13.71 -7.90 -10.50
CA THR A 131 -14.26 -8.08 -11.85
C THR A 131 -13.84 -7.03 -12.86
N ASN A 132 -13.24 -5.87 -12.45
CA ASN A 132 -12.90 -4.80 -13.41
C ASN A 132 -11.82 -3.82 -12.94
N ASP A 133 -10.74 -4.15 -12.31
CA ASP A 133 -9.50 -3.38 -12.42
C ASP A 133 -8.40 -3.89 -11.48
N SER A 134 -7.38 -4.47 -12.06
CA SER A 134 -6.14 -4.81 -11.35
C SER A 134 -5.23 -3.59 -11.08
N ASP A 135 -5.65 -2.40 -11.48
CA ASP A 135 -4.87 -1.17 -11.36
C ASP A 135 -5.21 -0.26 -10.16
N ALA A 136 -6.33 -0.51 -9.45
CA ALA A 136 -6.79 0.40 -8.40
C ALA A 136 -6.02 0.32 -7.06
N LEU A 137 -5.12 -0.65 -6.88
CA LEU A 137 -4.33 -0.81 -5.64
C LEU A 137 -2.87 -0.35 -5.77
N ALA A 138 -2.48 0.17 -6.92
CA ALA A 138 -1.09 0.54 -7.21
C ALA A 138 -0.81 2.05 -7.11
N ASP A 139 -1.79 2.87 -6.71
CA ASP A 139 -1.54 4.29 -6.45
C ASP A 139 -1.00 4.48 -5.03
N ASN A 140 0.10 3.77 -4.75
CA ASN A 140 0.97 4.13 -3.65
C ASN A 140 1.65 5.44 -4.06
N ASP A 141 1.15 6.57 -3.57
CA ASP A 141 1.85 7.86 -3.52
C ASP A 141 3.07 7.79 -2.58
N ILE A 142 3.86 6.77 -2.75
CA ILE A 142 5.26 6.84 -2.39
C ILE A 142 5.86 7.65 -3.54
N ASP A 143 6.59 8.70 -3.22
CA ASP A 143 7.48 9.42 -4.14
C ASP A 143 8.61 8.45 -4.57
N THR A 144 8.19 7.31 -5.11
CA THR A 144 9.05 6.27 -5.63
C THR A 144 9.17 6.51 -7.11
N VAL A 145 10.35 6.86 -7.52
CA VAL A 145 10.76 6.75 -8.91
C VAL A 145 10.33 5.35 -9.39
N ARG A 146 9.33 5.30 -10.26
CA ARG A 146 8.86 4.02 -10.81
C ARG A 146 9.83 3.60 -11.89
N TYR A 147 10.46 2.47 -11.69
CA TYR A 147 11.30 1.85 -12.71
C TYR A 147 10.46 0.89 -13.54
N TRP A 148 10.49 1.08 -14.84
CA TRP A 148 9.85 0.18 -15.80
C TRP A 148 10.94 -0.59 -16.51
N LEU A 149 10.83 -1.91 -16.51
CA LEU A 149 11.66 -2.75 -17.37
C LEU A 149 10.99 -2.81 -18.75
N TYR A 150 11.69 -2.25 -19.74
CA TYR A 150 11.25 -2.29 -21.12
C TYR A 150 12.27 -3.08 -21.94
N ALA A 151 11.82 -4.19 -22.54
CA ALA A 151 12.64 -5.08 -23.37
C ALA A 151 11.95 -5.27 -24.73
N PRO A 152 12.18 -4.39 -25.71
CA PRO A 152 11.55 -4.45 -27.03
C PRO A 152 12.10 -5.60 -27.85
N GLY A 153 11.21 -6.39 -28.45
CA GLY A 153 11.57 -7.56 -29.27
C GLY A 153 12.00 -8.77 -28.43
N GLN A 154 12.45 -9.81 -29.09
CA GLN A 154 12.90 -11.03 -28.44
C GLN A 154 14.30 -10.82 -27.82
N GLY A 155 14.39 -10.93 -26.49
CA GLY A 155 15.64 -10.70 -25.79
C GLY A 155 16.13 -9.24 -25.87
N ALA A 156 15.22 -8.28 -26.07
CA ALA A 156 15.50 -6.85 -26.23
C ALA A 156 16.33 -6.49 -27.50
N ASP A 157 16.25 -7.31 -28.54
CA ASP A 157 17.00 -7.11 -29.81
C ASP A 157 16.66 -5.79 -30.52
N LYS A 158 15.53 -5.17 -30.19
CA LYS A 158 15.10 -3.87 -30.73
C LYS A 158 15.45 -2.67 -29.87
N TRP A 159 16.23 -2.88 -28.81
CA TRP A 159 16.58 -1.80 -27.86
C TRP A 159 17.29 -0.63 -28.55
N GLU A 160 18.35 -0.90 -29.32
CA GLU A 160 19.15 0.14 -30.00
C GLU A 160 18.31 0.97 -30.97
N GLU A 161 17.42 0.31 -31.72
CA GLU A 161 16.50 0.96 -32.64
C GLU A 161 15.53 1.89 -31.89
N CYS A 162 14.88 1.39 -30.84
CA CYS A 162 13.94 2.15 -30.01
C CYS A 162 14.62 3.34 -29.35
N TYR A 163 15.78 3.14 -28.74
CA TYR A 163 16.53 4.17 -28.05
C TYR A 163 17.00 5.28 -29.00
N LYS A 164 17.58 4.92 -30.14
CA LYS A 164 18.09 5.88 -31.14
C LYS A 164 17.00 6.74 -31.76
N ASN A 165 15.82 6.18 -31.98
CA ASN A 165 14.72 6.85 -32.65
C ASN A 165 13.69 7.46 -31.67
N GLY A 166 13.82 7.25 -30.36
CA GLY A 166 12.96 7.84 -29.32
C GLY A 166 11.52 7.32 -29.31
N TYR A 167 11.31 6.05 -29.69
CA TYR A 167 9.98 5.43 -29.62
C TYR A 167 10.00 4.11 -28.83
N MET A 168 8.82 3.60 -28.49
CA MET A 168 8.63 2.31 -27.85
C MET A 168 7.87 1.37 -28.78
N LEU A 169 8.37 0.14 -28.94
CA LEU A 169 7.69 -0.93 -29.66
C LEU A 169 6.94 -1.82 -28.68
N LEU A 170 5.66 -2.06 -28.96
CA LEU A 170 4.85 -3.09 -28.30
C LEU A 170 4.72 -4.27 -29.28
N GLY A 171 4.91 -5.49 -28.80
CA GLY A 171 4.89 -6.72 -29.60
C GLY A 171 3.50 -7.18 -30.05
N TRP A 172 2.56 -6.25 -30.21
CA TRP A 172 1.15 -6.53 -30.58
C TRP A 172 0.81 -5.95 -31.95
N GLY A 173 1.70 -6.16 -32.93
CA GLY A 173 1.55 -5.62 -34.28
C GLY A 173 0.27 -6.09 -34.99
N GLU A 174 -0.20 -7.30 -34.71
CA GLU A 174 -1.42 -7.88 -35.30
C GLU A 174 -2.70 -7.15 -34.88
N ILE A 175 -2.66 -6.46 -33.70
CA ILE A 175 -3.83 -5.70 -33.22
C ILE A 175 -3.99 -4.37 -33.97
N GLY A 176 -2.93 -3.86 -34.58
CA GLY A 176 -2.92 -2.60 -35.29
C GLY A 176 -2.95 -1.37 -34.38
N ASP A 177 -3.67 -0.33 -34.79
CA ASP A 177 -3.77 0.93 -34.03
C ASP A 177 -4.65 0.75 -32.78
N LEU A 178 -4.04 0.92 -31.60
CA LEU A 178 -4.75 0.80 -30.32
C LEU A 178 -5.79 1.93 -30.11
N GLY A 179 -5.67 3.03 -30.83
CA GLY A 179 -6.62 4.15 -30.77
C GLY A 179 -8.00 3.87 -31.35
N VAL A 180 -8.16 2.76 -32.11
CA VAL A 180 -9.45 2.39 -32.69
C VAL A 180 -10.40 1.72 -31.68
N PHE A 181 -9.88 1.22 -30.57
CA PHE A 181 -10.69 0.55 -29.55
C PHE A 181 -11.42 1.54 -28.66
N SER A 182 -12.74 1.35 -28.55
CA SER A 182 -13.60 2.19 -27.70
C SER A 182 -13.49 1.82 -26.22
N SER A 183 -12.98 0.63 -25.90
CA SER A 183 -12.86 0.14 -24.54
C SER A 183 -11.73 -0.88 -24.37
N LYS A 184 -11.26 -1.02 -23.11
CA LYS A 184 -10.25 -2.03 -22.71
C LYS A 184 -10.76 -3.47 -22.96
N ASP A 185 -12.05 -3.70 -22.79
CA ASP A 185 -12.63 -5.04 -22.96
C ASP A 185 -12.71 -5.43 -24.45
N GLU A 186 -13.01 -4.51 -25.34
CA GLU A 186 -12.94 -4.70 -26.78
C GLU A 186 -11.51 -5.05 -27.21
N MET A 187 -10.53 -4.28 -26.74
CA MET A 187 -9.11 -4.58 -27.01
C MET A 187 -8.70 -5.95 -26.50
N LYS A 188 -9.13 -6.35 -25.28
CA LYS A 188 -8.86 -7.68 -24.73
C LYS A 188 -9.48 -8.81 -25.53
N GLN A 189 -10.66 -8.61 -26.10
CA GLN A 189 -11.30 -9.60 -26.97
C GLN A 189 -10.52 -9.80 -28.24
N GLN A 190 -10.09 -8.72 -28.87
CA GLN A 190 -9.25 -8.79 -30.06
C GLN A 190 -7.91 -9.47 -29.77
N MET A 191 -7.25 -9.12 -28.66
CA MET A 191 -6.00 -9.78 -28.26
C MET A 191 -6.14 -11.29 -28.08
N LYS A 192 -7.28 -11.80 -27.58
CA LYS A 192 -7.53 -13.24 -27.42
C LYS A 192 -7.80 -13.96 -28.74
N GLN A 193 -8.14 -13.23 -29.79
CA GLN A 193 -8.37 -13.81 -31.12
C GLN A 193 -7.08 -13.91 -31.92
N GLU A 194 -6.14 -12.98 -31.69
CA GLU A 194 -4.87 -12.89 -32.43
C GLU A 194 -3.71 -13.62 -31.75
N TYR A 195 -3.81 -13.84 -30.44
CA TYR A 195 -2.78 -14.49 -29.61
C TYR A 195 -3.38 -15.59 -28.71
#